data_d4f25f6e25b6edb5445ec4cd3006c12c
#
_entry.id   d4f25f6e25b6edb5445ec4cd3006c12c
#
_cell.length_a   1.000
_cell.length_b   1.000
_cell.length_c   1.000
_cell.angle_alpha   90.00
_cell.angle_beta   90.00
_cell.angle_gamma   90.00
#
_symmetry.space_group_name_H-M   'P 1'
#
loop_
_entity.id
_entity.type
_entity.pdbx_description
1 polymer ?
#
loop_
_entity_poly.entity_id
_entity_poly.type
_entity_poly.pdbx_seq_one_letter_code
_entity_poly.pdbx_strand_id
1 'polypeptide(L)'
;MLGGRWTLLSLTAAATLAVAACGASKGGFDPAPASAAPDASGASSSSSSGGTGGSSSSSGGAQEGNEGHGDAGADGALDATDAGPPRADIPAIACADTVGAVYATPTGMPAMTMDLRGAILTCAKDTSYSVSDVTAKLAAKSVTGVVASSGTTFYRIAYRTYRDDGVPGVSTAGVYLPSAPRTLPMPVIAVAHPTEGLNTSSAPSMNATSLDDLALPWAAHGYAVIATDYAGLGNAGVQGYTDNHDQAHSLLDSVRALRALLDPSVLDQRVLLVGYSQGGGAVLASQGLASSYGVAGHVVAAVVFAAEYFARNDSFGYQQLLENPTGLTIATGVTRPVVATTRDYAFAYNVLGPASATVTFPTSLQSGIQSSLMSMGEVPFGGYIQGAAPTVGALFDEGFRTSLLACMGSPVVGADGGAATATCSGVASQFYTWMQNDLVAPDPAGAPVLYVQGLADTVMPPSQEAACNVAELQSAGVDVQVCVDTPGAHTTVVPRNVAFALQWSEAKLSGGTLPACSSAGTMPACQP
;
A
#
# COMPACT_ATOMS: atom_id res chain seq x y z
N MET A 1 5.34 61.15 16.90
CA MET A 1 6.79 61.40 16.78
C MET A 1 7.47 60.62 17.89
N LEU A 2 8.16 59.56 17.55
CA LEU A 2 9.36 59.02 18.18
C LEU A 2 9.55 57.62 17.60
N GLY A 3 10.50 57.52 16.72
CA GLY A 3 10.88 56.27 16.06
C GLY A 3 11.84 55.47 16.94
N GLY A 4 11.68 54.17 16.94
CA GLY A 4 12.62 53.22 17.49
C GLY A 4 13.02 52.19 16.42
N ARG A 5 14.23 52.34 15.91
CA ARG A 5 14.89 51.36 15.02
C ARG A 5 15.35 50.16 15.84
N TRP A 6 14.99 48.98 15.43
CA TRP A 6 15.59 47.72 15.91
C TRP A 6 16.57 47.19 14.85
N THR A 7 17.83 47.11 15.27
CA THR A 7 18.93 46.57 14.49
C THR A 7 18.96 45.04 14.61
N LEU A 8 18.90 44.35 13.49
CA LEU A 8 19.17 42.90 13.43
C LEU A 8 20.67 42.65 13.55
N LEU A 9 21.06 41.85 14.55
CA LEU A 9 22.37 41.22 14.61
C LEU A 9 22.24 39.80 14.00
N SER A 10 22.90 39.60 12.88
CA SER A 10 23.14 38.29 12.27
C SER A 10 24.31 37.59 12.97
N LEU A 11 24.05 36.43 13.58
CA LEU A 11 25.08 35.49 13.99
C LEU A 11 25.10 34.34 13.00
N THR A 12 26.11 34.29 12.15
CA THR A 12 26.49 33.14 11.34
C THR A 12 27.42 32.23 12.17
N ALA A 13 26.95 31.06 12.53
CA ALA A 13 27.79 29.97 13.04
C ALA A 13 27.93 28.90 11.96
N ALA A 14 29.10 28.79 11.37
CA ALA A 14 29.46 27.72 10.46
C ALA A 14 29.88 26.48 11.29
N ALA A 15 29.13 25.40 11.22
CA ALA A 15 29.51 24.10 11.72
C ALA A 15 29.92 23.22 10.54
N THR A 16 31.22 22.94 10.46
CA THR A 16 31.82 21.97 9.53
C THR A 16 31.61 20.56 10.10
N LEU A 17 30.77 19.75 9.48
CA LEU A 17 30.65 18.31 9.79
C LEU A 17 31.52 17.54 8.80
N ALA A 18 32.49 16.81 9.32
CA ALA A 18 33.28 15.83 8.58
C ALA A 18 32.43 14.55 8.40
N VAL A 19 32.18 14.18 7.14
CA VAL A 19 31.55 12.90 6.79
C VAL A 19 32.64 11.86 6.67
N ALA A 20 32.65 10.90 7.61
CA ALA A 20 33.42 9.67 7.48
C ALA A 20 32.62 8.68 6.64
N ALA A 21 33.15 8.31 5.48
CA ALA A 21 32.62 7.27 4.62
C ALA A 21 32.83 5.89 5.25
N CYS A 22 31.76 5.18 5.58
CA CYS A 22 31.78 3.74 5.82
C CYS A 22 31.12 3.03 4.64
N GLY A 23 31.85 2.05 4.09
CA GLY A 23 31.51 1.35 2.87
C GLY A 23 30.23 0.49 2.99
N ALA A 24 29.48 0.48 1.93
CA ALA A 24 28.32 -0.37 1.73
C ALA A 24 28.76 -1.83 1.50
N SER A 25 28.38 -2.73 2.40
CA SER A 25 28.35 -4.16 2.14
C SER A 25 26.98 -4.55 1.62
N LYS A 26 26.93 -5.06 0.41
CA LYS A 26 25.74 -5.70 -0.18
C LYS A 26 25.49 -7.02 0.55
N GLY A 27 24.50 -7.06 1.45
CA GLY A 27 23.98 -8.28 2.04
C GLY A 27 22.61 -8.56 1.46
N GLY A 28 22.51 -9.57 0.58
CA GLY A 28 21.23 -10.15 0.18
C GLY A 28 20.65 -10.92 1.38
N PHE A 29 19.38 -10.72 1.67
CA PHE A 29 18.66 -11.50 2.64
C PHE A 29 18.08 -12.74 1.93
N ASP A 30 18.68 -13.90 2.20
CA ASP A 30 18.02 -15.19 2.04
C ASP A 30 17.22 -15.48 3.32
N PRO A 31 15.96 -15.95 3.23
CA PRO A 31 15.22 -16.35 4.42
C PRO A 31 15.84 -17.63 5.01
N ALA A 32 16.17 -17.59 6.28
CA ALA A 32 16.64 -18.75 7.01
C ALA A 32 15.58 -19.85 7.06
N PRO A 33 15.95 -21.14 6.87
CA PRO A 33 15.01 -22.24 7.01
C PRO A 33 14.60 -22.41 8.48
N ALA A 34 13.32 -22.70 8.68
CA ALA A 34 12.74 -22.98 9.98
C ALA A 34 13.50 -24.10 10.71
N SER A 35 13.95 -23.81 11.93
CA SER A 35 14.57 -24.80 12.80
C SER A 35 13.55 -25.82 13.26
N ALA A 36 13.76 -27.07 12.87
CA ALA A 36 13.02 -28.21 13.40
C ALA A 36 13.43 -28.49 14.86
N ALA A 37 12.44 -28.72 15.71
CA ALA A 37 12.63 -29.20 17.09
C ALA A 37 13.22 -30.62 17.08
N PRO A 38 13.98 -31.00 18.12
CA PRO A 38 14.59 -32.34 18.19
C PRO A 38 13.59 -33.38 18.67
N ASP A 39 13.39 -34.42 17.86
CA ASP A 39 12.71 -35.64 18.27
C ASP A 39 13.69 -36.54 19.02
N ALA A 40 13.22 -37.06 20.14
CA ALA A 40 13.93 -38.03 20.95
C ALA A 40 13.57 -39.47 20.56
N SER A 41 14.65 -40.24 20.30
CA SER A 41 14.87 -41.65 20.56
C SER A 41 13.87 -42.72 20.12
N GLY A 42 14.38 -43.74 19.42
CA GLY A 42 13.91 -45.11 19.53
C GLY A 42 14.15 -46.02 18.34
N ALA A 43 15.30 -46.56 18.29
CA ALA A 43 15.75 -47.95 17.94
C ALA A 43 14.94 -48.87 16.99
N SER A 44 15.70 -49.39 16.07
CA SER A 44 15.90 -50.80 15.67
C SER A 44 15.03 -51.42 14.54
N SER A 45 15.79 -51.80 13.57
CA SER A 45 16.00 -53.14 12.93
C SER A 45 15.18 -53.53 11.70
N SER A 46 15.94 -53.66 10.63
CA SER A 46 16.20 -54.84 9.78
C SER A 46 15.17 -55.33 8.76
N SER A 47 15.73 -55.49 7.59
CA SER A 47 15.69 -56.60 6.60
C SER A 47 14.65 -56.54 5.48
N SER A 48 15.12 -56.34 4.26
CA SER A 48 15.55 -57.24 3.19
C SER A 48 14.45 -57.83 2.29
N SER A 49 14.81 -57.82 0.99
CA SER A 49 14.42 -58.66 -0.15
C SER A 49 13.07 -58.31 -0.81
N GLY A 50 12.94 -58.12 -2.11
CA GLY A 50 13.53 -58.79 -3.26
C GLY A 50 12.38 -59.37 -4.14
N GLY A 51 12.50 -59.24 -5.48
CA GLY A 51 11.71 -60.04 -6.42
C GLY A 51 10.89 -59.22 -7.44
N THR A 52 11.40 -58.90 -8.58
CA THR A 52 11.33 -59.51 -9.93
C THR A 52 9.99 -60.00 -10.46
N GLY A 53 9.60 -59.44 -11.60
CA GLY A 53 9.22 -60.25 -12.76
C GLY A 53 7.76 -60.23 -13.21
N GLY A 54 7.59 -60.00 -14.51
CA GLY A 54 6.58 -60.73 -15.24
C GLY A 54 5.69 -59.91 -16.19
N SER A 55 6.13 -59.83 -17.43
CA SER A 55 5.36 -59.51 -18.63
C SER A 55 4.34 -60.62 -18.97
N SER A 56 3.21 -60.24 -19.61
CA SER A 56 2.75 -60.90 -20.85
C SER A 56 1.41 -60.35 -21.35
N SER A 57 1.41 -60.03 -22.56
CA SER A 57 0.53 -59.99 -23.73
C SER A 57 -0.69 -60.91 -23.75
N SER A 58 -1.79 -60.44 -24.35
CA SER A 58 -2.41 -60.92 -25.63
C SER A 58 -3.90 -60.51 -25.68
N SER A 59 -4.26 -59.79 -26.69
CA SER A 59 -5.00 -60.13 -27.91
C SER A 59 -6.50 -60.44 -27.78
N GLY A 60 -7.29 -59.69 -28.52
CA GLY A 60 -8.30 -60.21 -29.42
C GLY A 60 -9.76 -59.94 -29.10
N GLY A 61 -10.48 -59.39 -30.05
CA GLY A 61 -11.89 -59.59 -30.23
C GLY A 61 -12.72 -58.33 -30.54
N ALA A 62 -13.00 -58.19 -31.82
CA ALA A 62 -14.00 -57.23 -32.34
C ALA A 62 -15.42 -57.75 -32.10
N GLN A 63 -16.37 -56.86 -31.90
CA GLN A 63 -17.65 -56.87 -32.62
C GLN A 63 -18.49 -55.62 -32.36
N GLU A 64 -19.19 -55.30 -33.40
CA GLU A 64 -20.02 -54.12 -33.74
C GLU A 64 -21.23 -53.90 -32.80
N GLY A 65 -21.67 -52.62 -32.77
CA GLY A 65 -23.11 -52.32 -32.77
C GLY A 65 -23.56 -51.21 -31.85
N ASN A 66 -23.94 -50.19 -32.51
CA ASN A 66 -25.17 -49.40 -32.33
C ASN A 66 -25.13 -48.04 -31.58
N GLU A 67 -25.77 -47.12 -32.23
CA GLU A 67 -25.97 -45.69 -32.07
C GLU A 67 -26.49 -45.27 -30.68
N GLY A 68 -25.97 -44.15 -30.19
CA GLY A 68 -26.52 -43.41 -29.07
C GLY A 68 -25.95 -42.01 -29.01
N HIS A 69 -26.75 -41.02 -29.39
CA HIS A 69 -26.48 -39.62 -29.22
C HIS A 69 -26.09 -39.29 -27.79
N GLY A 70 -24.98 -38.60 -27.64
CA GLY A 70 -24.56 -38.00 -26.38
C GLY A 70 -23.68 -36.79 -26.67
N ASP A 71 -24.19 -35.62 -26.37
CA ASP A 71 -23.51 -34.33 -26.42
C ASP A 71 -22.13 -34.40 -25.78
N ALA A 72 -21.09 -34.26 -26.59
CA ALA A 72 -19.74 -34.02 -26.13
C ALA A 72 -19.52 -32.50 -26.12
N GLY A 73 -19.43 -31.94 -24.95
CA GLY A 73 -18.95 -30.57 -24.73
C GLY A 73 -17.59 -30.40 -25.40
N ALA A 74 -17.55 -29.49 -26.36
CA ALA A 74 -16.32 -29.08 -27.02
C ALA A 74 -15.47 -28.31 -26.01
N ASP A 75 -14.38 -28.92 -25.59
CA ASP A 75 -13.22 -28.20 -25.07
C ASP A 75 -12.73 -27.27 -26.20
N GLY A 76 -13.13 -26.01 -26.14
CA GLY A 76 -12.67 -24.96 -27.04
C GLY A 76 -11.19 -24.70 -26.81
N ALA A 77 -10.33 -25.44 -27.50
CA ALA A 77 -8.97 -25.00 -27.74
C ALA A 77 -9.08 -23.61 -28.37
N LEU A 78 -8.61 -22.58 -27.65
CA LEU A 78 -8.50 -21.23 -28.18
C LEU A 78 -7.61 -21.28 -29.41
N ASP A 79 -8.22 -21.09 -30.56
CA ASP A 79 -7.59 -21.08 -31.86
C ASP A 79 -6.53 -19.97 -31.89
N ALA A 80 -5.27 -20.35 -32.11
CA ALA A 80 -4.13 -19.44 -32.15
C ALA A 80 -4.12 -18.50 -33.38
N THR A 81 -5.23 -18.39 -34.11
CA THR A 81 -5.33 -17.63 -35.37
C THR A 81 -6.06 -16.29 -35.25
N ASP A 82 -6.55 -15.91 -34.03
CA ASP A 82 -7.09 -14.57 -33.83
C ASP A 82 -5.97 -13.58 -33.45
N ALA A 83 -5.00 -13.40 -34.32
CA ALA A 83 -4.13 -12.24 -34.33
C ALA A 83 -4.99 -11.03 -34.72
N GLY A 84 -5.61 -10.41 -33.71
CA GLY A 84 -6.30 -9.14 -33.87
C GLY A 84 -5.41 -8.13 -34.65
N PRO A 85 -5.98 -7.04 -35.16
CA PRO A 85 -5.21 -6.04 -35.92
C PRO A 85 -3.97 -5.63 -35.13
N PRO A 86 -2.85 -5.29 -35.83
CA PRO A 86 -1.61 -4.90 -35.14
C PRO A 86 -1.92 -3.84 -34.08
N ARG A 87 -1.59 -4.14 -32.81
CA ARG A 87 -1.82 -3.22 -31.71
C ARG A 87 -0.90 -2.03 -31.92
N ALA A 88 -1.46 -0.81 -31.83
CA ALA A 88 -0.66 0.39 -31.98
C ALA A 88 0.37 0.47 -30.85
N ASP A 89 1.61 0.79 -31.19
CA ASP A 89 2.68 0.97 -30.20
C ASP A 89 2.49 2.25 -29.40
N ILE A 90 2.88 2.22 -28.13
CA ILE A 90 2.96 3.43 -27.32
C ILE A 90 4.14 4.27 -27.85
N PRO A 91 3.94 5.57 -28.17
CA PRO A 91 5.02 6.44 -28.59
C PRO A 91 6.18 6.44 -27.57
N ALA A 92 7.40 6.56 -28.07
CA ALA A 92 8.58 6.61 -27.22
C ALA A 92 8.52 7.81 -26.24
N ILE A 93 8.81 7.55 -24.97
CA ILE A 93 8.83 8.56 -23.91
C ILE A 93 10.23 9.14 -23.79
N ALA A 94 10.32 10.46 -23.71
CA ALA A 94 11.59 11.16 -23.51
C ALA A 94 12.00 11.15 -22.02
N CYS A 95 12.41 9.99 -21.49
CA CYS A 95 12.97 9.82 -20.14
C CYS A 95 14.47 9.60 -20.25
N ALA A 96 15.24 10.65 -20.02
CA ALA A 96 16.70 10.65 -20.20
C ALA A 96 17.48 10.83 -18.90
N ASP A 97 16.79 11.03 -17.75
CA ASP A 97 17.44 11.18 -16.46
C ASP A 97 18.02 9.84 -15.97
N THR A 98 18.96 9.92 -15.03
CA THR A 98 19.44 8.72 -14.33
C THR A 98 18.48 8.32 -13.23
N VAL A 99 18.48 7.03 -12.87
CA VAL A 99 17.70 6.54 -11.72
C VAL A 99 18.04 7.32 -10.44
N GLY A 100 19.30 7.65 -10.21
CA GLY A 100 19.73 8.44 -9.04
C GLY A 100 19.16 9.86 -9.03
N ALA A 101 18.92 10.46 -10.19
CA ALA A 101 18.33 11.80 -10.28
C ALA A 101 16.85 11.83 -9.83
N VAL A 102 16.12 10.72 -10.02
CA VAL A 102 14.72 10.61 -9.60
C VAL A 102 14.57 10.75 -8.08
N TYR A 103 15.54 10.19 -7.34
CA TYR A 103 15.52 10.20 -5.86
C TYR A 103 16.36 11.32 -5.24
N ALA A 104 16.95 12.18 -6.06
CA ALA A 104 17.64 13.36 -5.57
C ALA A 104 16.63 14.42 -5.10
N THR A 105 16.95 15.11 -4.01
CA THR A 105 16.10 16.21 -3.52
C THR A 105 16.05 17.32 -4.56
N PRO A 106 14.88 17.67 -5.12
CA PRO A 106 14.78 18.73 -6.11
C PRO A 106 15.15 20.09 -5.50
N THR A 107 15.84 20.92 -6.27
CA THR A 107 16.23 22.29 -5.87
C THR A 107 15.70 23.29 -6.87
N GLY A 108 15.49 24.54 -6.41
CA GLY A 108 15.09 25.65 -7.29
C GLY A 108 13.68 25.49 -7.90
N MET A 109 12.82 24.70 -7.29
CA MET A 109 11.44 24.53 -7.77
C MET A 109 10.66 25.84 -7.66
N PRO A 110 9.85 26.21 -8.67
CA PRO A 110 8.92 27.33 -8.56
C PRO A 110 7.89 27.07 -7.46
N ALA A 111 7.26 28.14 -6.96
CA ALA A 111 6.16 28.01 -6.01
C ALA A 111 5.09 27.05 -6.55
N MET A 112 4.48 26.26 -5.65
CA MET A 112 3.44 25.32 -6.03
C MET A 112 2.14 26.06 -6.35
N THR A 113 1.53 25.69 -7.45
CA THR A 113 0.19 26.12 -7.87
C THR A 113 -0.63 24.89 -8.28
N MET A 114 -1.95 25.02 -8.33
CA MET A 114 -2.85 23.88 -8.60
C MET A 114 -2.63 23.24 -9.98
N ASP A 115 -2.17 24.00 -10.96
CA ASP A 115 -1.84 23.54 -12.31
C ASP A 115 -0.49 22.79 -12.38
N LEU A 116 0.35 22.91 -11.35
CA LEU A 116 1.62 22.17 -11.25
C LEU A 116 1.49 20.81 -10.58
N ARG A 117 0.29 20.41 -10.15
CA ARG A 117 0.06 19.06 -9.63
C ARG A 117 0.33 18.00 -10.70
N GLY A 118 1.10 16.99 -10.35
CA GLY A 118 1.54 15.95 -11.27
C GLY A 118 2.63 16.38 -12.27
N ALA A 119 3.16 17.62 -12.17
CA ALA A 119 4.25 18.04 -13.03
C ALA A 119 5.49 17.17 -12.80
N ILE A 120 6.01 16.57 -13.88
CA ILE A 120 7.19 15.70 -13.85
C ILE A 120 8.42 16.58 -13.57
N LEU A 121 9.21 16.16 -12.60
CA LEU A 121 10.50 16.76 -12.24
C LEU A 121 11.66 16.03 -12.88
N THR A 122 11.62 14.70 -12.84
CA THR A 122 12.64 13.81 -13.41
C THR A 122 11.97 12.53 -13.91
N CYS A 123 12.55 11.93 -14.95
CA CYS A 123 12.07 10.68 -15.53
C CYS A 123 13.22 9.82 -16.03
N ALA A 124 13.34 8.60 -15.49
CA ALA A 124 14.34 7.62 -15.90
C ALA A 124 13.68 6.36 -16.44
N LYS A 125 14.10 5.93 -17.62
CA LYS A 125 13.79 4.58 -18.10
C LYS A 125 14.70 3.59 -17.38
N ASP A 126 14.11 2.52 -16.83
CA ASP A 126 14.87 1.48 -16.14
C ASP A 126 14.94 0.20 -17.00
N THR A 127 14.07 -0.75 -16.75
CA THR A 127 14.15 -2.10 -17.32
C THR A 127 12.91 -2.43 -18.14
N SER A 128 13.12 -3.21 -19.22
CA SER A 128 12.01 -3.80 -19.97
C SER A 128 11.95 -5.31 -19.67
N TYR A 129 10.76 -5.79 -19.43
CA TYR A 129 10.45 -7.17 -19.14
C TYR A 129 9.63 -7.78 -20.30
N SER A 130 10.04 -8.96 -20.78
CA SER A 130 9.27 -9.73 -21.73
C SER A 130 8.04 -10.35 -21.07
N VAL A 131 7.13 -10.94 -21.85
CA VAL A 131 5.97 -11.70 -21.31
C VAL A 131 6.44 -12.84 -20.39
N SER A 132 7.53 -13.53 -20.75
CA SER A 132 8.09 -14.59 -19.92
C SER A 132 8.64 -14.06 -18.59
N ASP A 133 9.32 -12.90 -18.60
CA ASP A 133 9.82 -12.27 -17.37
C ASP A 133 8.66 -11.85 -16.47
N VAL A 134 7.62 -11.23 -17.01
CA VAL A 134 6.40 -10.86 -16.29
C VAL A 134 5.74 -12.08 -15.66
N THR A 135 5.60 -13.17 -16.43
CA THR A 135 5.04 -14.43 -15.93
C THR A 135 5.86 -14.99 -14.76
N ALA A 136 7.19 -14.99 -14.89
CA ALA A 136 8.08 -15.46 -13.83
C ALA A 136 7.98 -14.60 -12.55
N LYS A 137 7.88 -13.28 -12.71
CA LYS A 137 7.71 -12.33 -11.59
C LYS A 137 6.39 -12.54 -10.84
N LEU A 138 5.28 -12.70 -11.56
CA LEU A 138 3.97 -13.01 -10.97
C LEU A 138 4.01 -14.34 -10.21
N ALA A 139 4.63 -15.37 -10.79
CA ALA A 139 4.80 -16.68 -10.14
C ALA A 139 5.67 -16.57 -8.87
N ALA A 140 6.74 -15.78 -8.89
CA ALA A 140 7.60 -15.55 -7.72
C ALA A 140 6.85 -14.89 -6.54
N LYS A 141 5.81 -14.12 -6.83
CA LYS A 141 4.89 -13.52 -5.84
C LYS A 141 3.68 -14.41 -5.52
N SER A 142 3.66 -15.65 -6.00
CA SER A 142 2.54 -16.58 -5.82
C SER A 142 1.21 -16.09 -6.39
N VAL A 143 1.24 -15.19 -7.37
CA VAL A 143 0.06 -14.73 -8.08
C VAL A 143 -0.45 -15.85 -8.98
N THR A 144 -1.72 -16.19 -8.83
CA THR A 144 -2.38 -17.25 -9.61
C THR A 144 -3.54 -16.70 -10.42
N GLY A 145 -3.85 -17.34 -11.54
CA GLY A 145 -5.01 -16.98 -12.37
C GLY A 145 -4.82 -15.72 -13.24
N VAL A 146 -3.63 -15.09 -13.22
CA VAL A 146 -3.26 -13.98 -14.10
C VAL A 146 -2.39 -14.53 -15.22
N VAL A 147 -2.86 -14.39 -16.48
CA VAL A 147 -2.11 -14.77 -17.66
C VAL A 147 -1.54 -13.52 -18.31
N ALA A 148 -0.21 -13.40 -18.35
CA ALA A 148 0.42 -12.26 -18.98
C ALA A 148 0.24 -12.28 -20.50
N SER A 149 -0.39 -11.26 -21.05
CA SER A 149 -0.55 -11.02 -22.49
C SER A 149 0.37 -9.91 -23.03
N SER A 150 1.07 -9.21 -22.12
CA SER A 150 2.00 -8.12 -22.43
C SER A 150 3.26 -8.23 -21.57
N GLY A 151 4.40 -7.90 -22.16
CA GLY A 151 5.57 -7.47 -21.43
C GLY A 151 5.36 -6.04 -20.89
N THR A 152 6.31 -5.51 -20.15
CA THR A 152 6.23 -4.16 -19.61
C THR A 152 7.58 -3.47 -19.59
N THR A 153 7.61 -2.15 -19.81
CA THR A 153 8.77 -1.31 -19.57
C THR A 153 8.53 -0.53 -18.29
N PHE A 154 9.50 -0.60 -17.38
CA PHE A 154 9.47 0.08 -16.11
C PHE A 154 10.22 1.41 -16.19
N TYR A 155 9.57 2.47 -15.70
CA TYR A 155 10.16 3.80 -15.56
C TYR A 155 10.03 4.25 -14.12
N ARG A 156 10.90 5.18 -13.71
CA ARG A 156 10.85 5.85 -12.43
C ARG A 156 10.72 7.34 -12.65
N ILE A 157 9.83 7.96 -11.91
CA ILE A 157 9.58 9.40 -12.01
C ILE A 157 9.57 10.06 -10.65
N ALA A 158 9.89 11.35 -10.61
CA ALA A 158 9.53 12.24 -9.51
C ALA A 158 8.55 13.30 -10.03
N TYR A 159 7.54 13.60 -9.25
CA TYR A 159 6.48 14.54 -9.64
C TYR A 159 6.02 15.39 -8.45
N ARG A 160 5.39 16.53 -8.77
CA ARG A 160 4.88 17.46 -7.79
C ARG A 160 3.50 17.06 -7.29
N THR A 161 3.28 17.22 -5.99
CA THR A 161 1.98 17.01 -5.34
C THR A 161 1.80 18.03 -4.23
N TYR A 162 0.61 18.10 -3.66
CA TYR A 162 0.38 18.71 -2.36
C TYR A 162 0.43 17.64 -1.28
N ARG A 163 0.97 18.04 -0.13
CA ARG A 163 0.82 17.31 1.12
C ARG A 163 -0.48 17.71 1.80
N ASP A 164 -0.74 17.17 2.96
CA ASP A 164 -1.79 17.66 3.82
C ASP A 164 -1.63 19.19 4.05
N ASP A 165 -2.69 19.86 4.41
CA ASP A 165 -2.75 21.34 4.62
C ASP A 165 -2.29 22.20 3.41
N GLY A 166 -2.19 21.62 2.23
CA GLY A 166 -1.79 22.33 1.02
C GLY A 166 -0.30 22.67 0.94
N VAL A 167 0.54 22.05 1.76
CA VAL A 167 2.00 22.20 1.69
C VAL A 167 2.53 21.53 0.42
N PRO A 168 3.41 22.18 -0.36
CA PRO A 168 4.05 21.58 -1.52
C PRO A 168 4.83 20.31 -1.15
N GLY A 169 4.67 19.27 -1.94
CA GLY A 169 5.37 18.00 -1.80
C GLY A 169 5.95 17.49 -3.11
N VAL A 170 6.81 16.51 -2.99
CA VAL A 170 7.32 15.72 -4.11
C VAL A 170 7.11 14.25 -3.79
N SER A 171 6.53 13.53 -4.72
CA SER A 171 6.42 12.08 -4.66
C SER A 171 7.25 11.45 -5.77
N THR A 172 7.73 10.24 -5.54
CA THR A 172 8.26 9.39 -6.60
C THR A 172 7.24 8.32 -6.98
N ALA A 173 7.43 7.68 -8.12
CA ALA A 173 6.56 6.60 -8.57
C ALA A 173 7.28 5.64 -9.52
N GLY A 174 6.82 4.38 -9.51
CA GLY A 174 7.07 3.42 -10.58
C GLY A 174 5.98 3.50 -11.65
N VAL A 175 6.37 3.53 -12.91
CA VAL A 175 5.45 3.49 -14.06
C VAL A 175 5.71 2.22 -14.85
N TYR A 176 4.66 1.45 -15.08
CA TYR A 176 4.70 0.19 -15.83
C TYR A 176 3.89 0.37 -17.12
N LEU A 177 4.58 0.40 -18.26
CA LEU A 177 3.93 0.56 -19.57
C LEU A 177 3.94 -0.76 -20.32
N PRO A 178 2.78 -1.23 -20.79
CA PRO A 178 2.69 -2.48 -21.51
C PRO A 178 3.41 -2.37 -22.86
N SER A 179 4.13 -3.42 -23.26
CA SER A 179 4.69 -3.55 -24.61
C SER A 179 3.65 -3.92 -25.67
N ALA A 180 2.49 -4.43 -25.21
CA ALA A 180 1.33 -4.75 -26.05
C ALA A 180 0.07 -4.21 -25.38
N PRO A 181 -0.31 -2.94 -25.63
CA PRO A 181 -1.51 -2.34 -25.08
C PRO A 181 -2.76 -3.15 -25.42
N ARG A 182 -3.67 -3.36 -24.44
CA ARG A 182 -4.92 -4.08 -24.68
C ARG A 182 -5.85 -3.31 -25.62
N THR A 183 -5.93 -2.01 -25.39
CA THR A 183 -6.68 -1.05 -26.24
C THR A 183 -5.93 0.27 -26.27
N LEU A 184 -6.12 1.07 -27.29
CA LEU A 184 -5.73 2.47 -27.29
C LEU A 184 -6.95 3.33 -27.66
N PRO A 185 -7.23 4.39 -26.90
CA PRO A 185 -6.56 4.81 -25.67
C PRO A 185 -6.83 3.87 -24.49
N MET A 186 -5.88 3.80 -23.53
CA MET A 186 -5.96 2.96 -22.33
C MET A 186 -6.53 3.73 -21.13
N PRO A 187 -7.23 3.07 -20.20
CA PRO A 187 -7.48 3.62 -18.88
C PRO A 187 -6.17 3.71 -18.08
N VAL A 188 -6.13 4.62 -17.12
CA VAL A 188 -5.06 4.71 -16.13
C VAL A 188 -5.35 3.78 -14.96
N ILE A 189 -4.37 2.97 -14.57
CA ILE A 189 -4.41 2.22 -13.31
C ILE A 189 -3.45 2.92 -12.33
N ALA A 190 -3.98 3.53 -11.27
CA ALA A 190 -3.19 4.17 -10.24
C ALA A 190 -3.15 3.27 -9.00
N VAL A 191 -1.93 2.95 -8.56
CA VAL A 191 -1.67 1.97 -7.50
C VAL A 191 -1.10 2.66 -6.28
N ALA A 192 -1.64 2.31 -5.12
CA ALA A 192 -1.23 2.73 -3.79
C ALA A 192 -0.65 1.53 -3.03
N HIS A 193 0.62 1.64 -2.60
CA HIS A 193 1.37 0.54 -2.00
C HIS A 193 1.04 0.33 -0.51
N PRO A 194 1.29 -0.89 0.05
CA PRO A 194 1.18 -1.14 1.48
C PRO A 194 2.30 -0.46 2.27
N THR A 195 2.31 -0.64 3.59
CA THR A 195 3.36 -0.15 4.48
C THR A 195 4.73 -0.71 4.10
N GLU A 196 5.68 0.17 3.78
CA GLU A 196 7.07 -0.18 3.44
C GLU A 196 8.08 0.44 4.43
N GLY A 197 7.63 1.34 5.29
CA GLY A 197 8.44 2.10 6.25
C GLY A 197 8.43 3.60 5.96
N LEU A 198 9.16 4.38 6.75
CA LEU A 198 9.25 5.85 6.64
C LEU A 198 10.55 6.34 5.99
N ASN A 199 11.50 5.45 5.77
CA ASN A 199 12.81 5.79 5.21
C ASN A 199 12.69 6.07 3.71
N THR A 200 13.47 7.02 3.22
CA THR A 200 13.60 7.31 1.78
C THR A 200 13.89 6.06 0.94
N SER A 201 14.70 5.13 1.45
CA SER A 201 15.00 3.86 0.76
C SER A 201 13.85 2.83 0.78
N SER A 202 12.80 3.09 1.52
CA SER A 202 11.60 2.25 1.55
C SER A 202 10.65 2.51 0.38
N ALA A 203 10.93 3.49 -0.48
CA ALA A 203 10.12 3.77 -1.66
C ALA A 203 10.05 2.53 -2.58
N PRO A 204 8.85 1.97 -2.85
CA PRO A 204 8.71 0.77 -3.67
C PRO A 204 9.30 0.92 -5.07
N SER A 205 9.23 2.12 -5.65
CA SER A 205 9.80 2.37 -6.97
C SER A 205 11.34 2.23 -7.01
N MET A 206 12.03 2.29 -5.87
CA MET A 206 13.47 2.00 -5.78
C MET A 206 13.77 0.51 -5.98
N ASN A 207 12.79 -0.36 -5.71
CA ASN A 207 12.89 -1.79 -5.93
C ASN A 207 11.79 -2.24 -6.92
N ALA A 208 12.16 -2.47 -8.16
CA ALA A 208 11.24 -2.83 -9.25
C ALA A 208 10.43 -4.12 -9.02
N THR A 209 10.71 -4.88 -7.95
CA THR A 209 9.99 -6.12 -7.61
C THR A 209 9.02 -5.96 -6.45
N SER A 210 9.01 -4.83 -5.75
CA SER A 210 8.18 -4.64 -4.55
C SER A 210 6.70 -4.83 -4.85
N LEU A 211 6.22 -4.30 -5.96
CA LEU A 211 4.79 -4.29 -6.33
C LEU A 211 4.44 -5.27 -7.45
N ASP A 212 5.23 -6.34 -7.64
CA ASP A 212 4.98 -7.33 -8.70
C ASP A 212 3.63 -8.09 -8.53
N ASP A 213 3.09 -8.19 -7.33
CA ASP A 213 1.78 -8.79 -7.07
C ASP A 213 0.62 -7.77 -7.13
N LEU A 214 0.90 -6.50 -6.96
CA LEU A 214 -0.12 -5.45 -6.89
C LEU A 214 -0.24 -4.63 -8.18
N ALA A 215 0.87 -4.18 -8.77
CA ALA A 215 0.89 -3.33 -9.96
C ALA A 215 1.05 -4.12 -11.27
N LEU A 216 1.91 -5.14 -11.27
CA LEU A 216 2.26 -5.88 -12.47
C LEU A 216 1.09 -6.65 -13.11
N PRO A 217 0.09 -7.19 -12.37
CA PRO A 217 -1.06 -7.89 -12.97
C PRO A 217 -1.80 -7.06 -14.02
N TRP A 218 -2.04 -5.77 -13.77
CA TRP A 218 -2.69 -4.87 -14.74
C TRP A 218 -1.79 -4.54 -15.93
N ALA A 219 -0.49 -4.28 -15.70
CA ALA A 219 0.46 -4.07 -16.78
C ALA A 219 0.62 -5.32 -17.66
N ALA A 220 0.60 -6.52 -17.07
CA ALA A 220 0.61 -7.81 -17.75
C ALA A 220 -0.60 -8.02 -18.67
N HIS A 221 -1.73 -7.39 -18.35
CA HIS A 221 -2.95 -7.39 -19.16
C HIS A 221 -3.03 -6.22 -20.16
N GLY A 222 -1.96 -5.45 -20.33
CA GLY A 222 -1.86 -4.40 -21.33
C GLY A 222 -2.42 -3.04 -20.91
N TYR A 223 -2.44 -2.75 -19.61
CA TYR A 223 -2.83 -1.44 -19.07
C TYR A 223 -1.61 -0.59 -18.69
N ALA A 224 -1.75 0.73 -18.79
CA ALA A 224 -0.78 1.68 -18.25
C ALA A 224 -0.98 1.82 -16.74
N VAL A 225 0.08 1.55 -15.97
CA VAL A 225 0.04 1.55 -14.50
C VAL A 225 1.01 2.57 -13.95
N ILE A 226 0.59 3.33 -12.95
CA ILE A 226 1.46 4.16 -12.12
C ILE A 226 1.26 3.80 -10.65
N ALA A 227 2.37 3.54 -9.94
CA ALA A 227 2.39 3.24 -8.52
C ALA A 227 3.13 4.35 -7.78
N THR A 228 2.40 5.17 -7.04
CA THR A 228 2.99 6.26 -6.23
C THR A 228 3.74 5.69 -5.04
N ASP A 229 4.85 6.35 -4.65
CA ASP A 229 5.56 6.03 -3.39
C ASP A 229 5.08 6.92 -2.23
N TYR A 230 4.13 7.81 -2.44
CA TYR A 230 3.70 8.92 -1.57
C TYR A 230 4.76 10.01 -1.36
N ALA A 231 4.32 11.22 -1.06
CA ALA A 231 5.23 12.33 -0.77
C ALA A 231 6.04 12.08 0.51
N GLY A 232 7.34 12.35 0.44
CA GLY A 232 8.27 12.13 1.55
C GLY A 232 8.88 10.72 1.59
N LEU A 233 8.49 9.84 0.66
CA LEU A 233 9.17 8.56 0.43
C LEU A 233 9.90 8.63 -0.92
N GLY A 234 11.10 8.07 -1.02
CA GLY A 234 11.95 8.22 -2.20
C GLY A 234 12.70 9.56 -2.30
N ASN A 235 12.24 10.59 -1.60
CA ASN A 235 12.84 11.92 -1.52
C ASN A 235 13.10 12.32 -0.08
N ALA A 236 13.66 13.52 0.14
CA ALA A 236 13.85 14.05 1.49
C ALA A 236 12.51 14.31 2.17
N GLY A 237 12.41 13.92 3.43
CA GLY A 237 11.21 14.07 4.25
C GLY A 237 10.77 12.75 4.88
N VAL A 238 9.57 12.76 5.43
CA VAL A 238 8.86 11.59 5.95
C VAL A 238 7.48 11.58 5.33
N GLN A 239 7.03 10.41 4.84
CA GLN A 239 5.67 10.30 4.32
C GLN A 239 4.63 10.61 5.41
N GLY A 240 3.49 11.14 5.03
CA GLY A 240 2.31 11.24 5.88
C GLY A 240 1.70 9.85 6.05
N TYR A 241 2.27 9.06 6.97
CA TYR A 241 1.83 7.69 7.17
C TYR A 241 0.40 7.67 7.71
N THR A 242 -0.51 7.00 7.01
CA THR A 242 -1.96 6.97 7.30
C THR A 242 -2.64 8.35 7.36
N ASP A 243 -2.01 9.37 6.81
CA ASP A 243 -2.59 10.68 6.56
C ASP A 243 -3.41 10.60 5.27
N ASN A 244 -4.73 10.64 5.41
CA ASN A 244 -5.67 10.41 4.32
C ASN A 244 -5.52 11.43 3.19
N HIS A 245 -5.33 12.71 3.53
CA HIS A 245 -5.16 13.77 2.54
C HIS A 245 -3.82 13.65 1.83
N ASP A 246 -2.71 13.44 2.57
CA ASP A 246 -1.37 13.34 2.00
C ASP A 246 -1.24 12.19 1.01
N GLN A 247 -1.76 11.01 1.39
CA GLN A 247 -1.73 9.80 0.56
C GLN A 247 -2.66 9.92 -0.66
N ALA A 248 -3.87 10.43 -0.46
CA ALA A 248 -4.83 10.63 -1.54
C ALA A 248 -4.34 11.67 -2.56
N HIS A 249 -3.76 12.78 -2.10
CA HIS A 249 -3.16 13.79 -2.98
C HIS A 249 -2.05 13.18 -3.84
N SER A 250 -1.16 12.42 -3.22
CA SER A 250 -0.07 11.72 -3.93
C SER A 250 -0.63 10.75 -4.98
N LEU A 251 -1.66 9.97 -4.65
CA LEU A 251 -2.27 9.01 -5.57
C LEU A 251 -3.01 9.71 -6.73
N LEU A 252 -3.83 10.73 -6.44
CA LEU A 252 -4.59 11.46 -7.47
C LEU A 252 -3.68 12.28 -8.39
N ASP A 253 -2.57 12.83 -7.86
CA ASP A 253 -1.60 13.56 -8.66
C ASP A 253 -0.68 12.63 -9.47
N SER A 254 -0.51 11.36 -9.06
CA SER A 254 0.18 10.36 -9.88
C SER A 254 -0.53 10.13 -11.21
N VAL A 255 -1.88 10.19 -11.24
CA VAL A 255 -2.67 10.12 -12.48
C VAL A 255 -2.33 11.28 -13.42
N ARG A 256 -2.17 12.51 -12.85
CA ARG A 256 -1.75 13.68 -13.62
C ARG A 256 -0.34 13.49 -14.17
N ALA A 257 0.57 12.93 -13.35
CA ALA A 257 1.95 12.66 -13.73
C ALA A 257 2.03 11.67 -14.90
N LEU A 258 1.26 10.57 -14.85
CA LEU A 258 1.22 9.62 -15.97
C LEU A 258 0.69 10.26 -17.26
N ARG A 259 -0.32 11.14 -17.14
CA ARG A 259 -0.85 11.88 -18.31
C ARG A 259 0.12 12.91 -18.85
N ALA A 260 0.91 13.53 -17.99
CA ALA A 260 1.97 14.46 -18.42
C ALA A 260 3.14 13.73 -19.10
N LEU A 261 3.35 12.46 -18.78
CA LEU A 261 4.41 11.63 -19.32
C LEU A 261 4.09 11.09 -20.72
N LEU A 262 2.83 10.82 -21.02
CA LEU A 262 2.39 10.14 -22.23
C LEU A 262 1.69 11.10 -23.20
N ASP A 263 1.74 10.76 -24.50
CA ASP A 263 0.94 11.45 -25.50
C ASP A 263 -0.56 11.37 -25.13
N PRO A 264 -1.33 12.47 -25.25
CA PRO A 264 -2.75 12.49 -24.91
C PRO A 264 -3.61 11.45 -25.62
N SER A 265 -3.17 10.94 -26.78
CA SER A 265 -3.87 9.88 -27.53
C SER A 265 -3.72 8.49 -26.92
N VAL A 266 -2.78 8.31 -25.99
CA VAL A 266 -2.46 6.99 -25.38
C VAL A 266 -3.41 6.65 -24.24
N LEU A 267 -3.89 7.65 -23.48
CA LEU A 267 -4.71 7.46 -22.29
C LEU A 267 -6.12 8.04 -22.48
N ASP A 268 -7.13 7.27 -22.14
CA ASP A 268 -8.52 7.76 -22.04
C ASP A 268 -8.81 8.41 -20.66
N GLN A 269 -10.04 8.86 -20.45
CA GLN A 269 -10.40 9.57 -19.23
C GLN A 269 -10.69 8.64 -18.03
N ARG A 270 -10.75 7.32 -18.23
CA ARG A 270 -11.07 6.36 -17.17
C ARG A 270 -9.85 6.14 -16.28
N VAL A 271 -10.10 6.13 -14.97
CA VAL A 271 -9.10 5.87 -13.92
C VAL A 271 -9.62 4.76 -13.02
N LEU A 272 -8.80 3.75 -12.78
CA LEU A 272 -9.00 2.74 -11.76
C LEU A 272 -7.98 2.97 -10.64
N LEU A 273 -8.46 3.01 -9.40
CA LEU A 273 -7.60 3.06 -8.22
C LEU A 273 -7.46 1.66 -7.64
N VAL A 274 -6.24 1.28 -7.25
CA VAL A 274 -5.94 -0.03 -6.65
C VAL A 274 -5.05 0.16 -5.45
N GLY A 275 -5.38 -0.47 -4.32
CA GLY A 275 -4.55 -0.35 -3.11
C GLY A 275 -4.62 -1.55 -2.19
N TYR A 276 -3.58 -1.70 -1.38
CA TYR A 276 -3.48 -2.78 -0.41
C TYR A 276 -3.00 -2.23 0.93
N SER A 277 -3.62 -2.69 2.04
CA SER A 277 -3.26 -2.30 3.40
C SER A 277 -3.30 -0.77 3.57
N GLN A 278 -2.20 -0.09 3.92
CA GLN A 278 -2.06 1.36 3.89
C GLN A 278 -2.57 1.95 2.56
N GLY A 279 -2.18 1.34 1.44
CA GLY A 279 -2.63 1.78 0.12
C GLY A 279 -4.13 1.57 -0.12
N GLY A 280 -4.75 0.60 0.56
CA GLY A 280 -6.20 0.46 0.59
C GLY A 280 -6.87 1.67 1.22
N GLY A 281 -6.32 2.17 2.34
CA GLY A 281 -6.75 3.43 2.98
C GLY A 281 -6.58 4.62 2.03
N ALA A 282 -5.42 4.75 1.39
CA ALA A 282 -5.15 5.81 0.42
C ALA A 282 -6.17 5.81 -0.76
N VAL A 283 -6.57 4.63 -1.24
CA VAL A 283 -7.59 4.48 -2.29
C VAL A 283 -8.97 4.92 -1.79
N LEU A 284 -9.38 4.51 -0.59
CA LEU A 284 -10.66 4.92 -0.02
C LEU A 284 -10.72 6.43 0.24
N ALA A 285 -9.65 7.02 0.76
CA ALA A 285 -9.53 8.47 0.90
C ALA A 285 -9.57 9.17 -0.47
N SER A 286 -8.90 8.61 -1.49
CA SER A 286 -8.94 9.15 -2.85
C SER A 286 -10.33 9.05 -3.47
N GLN A 287 -11.11 8.02 -3.18
CA GLN A 287 -12.50 7.90 -3.62
C GLN A 287 -13.35 9.06 -3.05
N GLY A 288 -13.19 9.37 -1.77
CA GLY A 288 -13.89 10.48 -1.13
C GLY A 288 -13.42 11.87 -1.61
N LEU A 289 -12.14 12.02 -1.94
CA LEU A 289 -11.54 13.31 -2.34
C LEU A 289 -11.52 13.55 -3.86
N ALA A 290 -11.83 12.54 -4.68
CA ALA A 290 -11.69 12.66 -6.15
C ALA A 290 -12.50 13.81 -6.74
N SER A 291 -13.68 14.12 -6.18
CA SER A 291 -14.54 15.22 -6.64
C SER A 291 -14.05 16.59 -6.16
N SER A 292 -13.58 16.71 -4.91
CA SER A 292 -13.18 17.98 -4.29
C SER A 292 -11.75 18.39 -4.61
N TYR A 293 -10.78 17.48 -4.46
CA TYR A 293 -9.39 17.72 -4.85
C TYR A 293 -9.22 17.69 -6.38
N GLY A 294 -10.03 16.88 -7.03
CA GLY A 294 -10.02 16.64 -8.47
C GLY A 294 -9.01 15.59 -8.89
N VAL A 295 -9.33 14.88 -9.95
CA VAL A 295 -8.47 13.91 -10.62
C VAL A 295 -8.33 14.27 -12.10
N ALA A 296 -7.24 13.89 -12.75
CA ALA A 296 -7.13 14.07 -14.20
C ALA A 296 -7.85 12.92 -14.92
N GLY A 297 -9.16 13.04 -15.08
CA GLY A 297 -10.07 12.02 -15.65
C GLY A 297 -11.23 11.73 -14.70
N HIS A 298 -11.76 10.50 -14.80
CA HIS A 298 -12.88 10.03 -13.98
C HIS A 298 -12.49 8.72 -13.30
N VAL A 299 -12.55 8.67 -11.98
CA VAL A 299 -12.41 7.41 -11.24
C VAL A 299 -13.66 6.58 -11.50
N VAL A 300 -13.51 5.48 -12.24
CA VAL A 300 -14.63 4.60 -12.64
C VAL A 300 -14.78 3.40 -11.71
N ALA A 301 -13.73 3.06 -10.96
CA ALA A 301 -13.75 1.98 -10.00
C ALA A 301 -12.57 2.11 -9.01
N ALA A 302 -12.74 1.55 -7.82
CA ALA A 302 -11.72 1.43 -6.80
C ALA A 302 -11.64 -0.04 -6.33
N VAL A 303 -10.41 -0.57 -6.19
CA VAL A 303 -10.15 -1.92 -5.69
C VAL A 303 -9.28 -1.79 -4.44
N VAL A 304 -9.72 -2.36 -3.33
CA VAL A 304 -8.96 -2.36 -2.09
C VAL A 304 -8.82 -3.77 -1.53
N PHE A 305 -7.60 -4.10 -1.09
CA PHE A 305 -7.29 -5.35 -0.43
C PHE A 305 -6.91 -5.07 1.02
N ALA A 306 -7.62 -5.68 1.97
CA ALA A 306 -7.33 -5.57 3.41
C ALA A 306 -6.97 -4.14 3.83
N ALA A 307 -7.84 -3.18 3.45
CA ALA A 307 -7.56 -1.77 3.57
C ALA A 307 -7.42 -1.34 5.03
N GLU A 308 -6.35 -0.60 5.30
CA GLU A 308 -6.25 0.26 6.46
C GLU A 308 -6.96 1.57 6.09
N TYR A 309 -8.02 1.88 6.80
CA TYR A 309 -8.75 3.13 6.61
C TYR A 309 -9.28 3.59 7.94
N PHE A 310 -8.76 4.69 8.39
CA PHE A 310 -9.28 5.36 9.56
C PHE A 310 -10.43 6.28 9.11
N ALA A 311 -11.57 5.66 8.88
CA ALA A 311 -12.80 6.38 8.65
C ALA A 311 -13.22 7.18 9.89
N ARG A 312 -14.37 7.80 9.85
CA ARG A 312 -14.93 8.74 10.83
C ARG A 312 -14.74 8.40 12.32
N ASN A 313 -14.53 7.12 12.64
CA ASN A 313 -14.27 6.61 13.99
C ASN A 313 -12.83 6.09 14.16
N ASP A 314 -11.89 6.68 13.48
CA ASP A 314 -10.47 6.36 13.64
C ASP A 314 -10.01 6.32 15.10
N SER A 315 -10.59 7.18 15.93
CA SER A 315 -10.39 7.11 17.37
C SER A 315 -10.65 5.73 17.97
N PHE A 316 -11.41 4.86 17.26
CA PHE A 316 -11.88 3.61 17.84
C PHE A 316 -10.75 2.66 18.22
N GLY A 317 -9.95 2.20 17.28
CA GLY A 317 -8.82 1.31 17.57
C GLY A 317 -7.69 2.01 18.32
N TYR A 318 -7.43 3.27 18.01
CA TYR A 318 -6.40 4.09 18.63
C TYR A 318 -6.79 4.49 20.07
N GLN A 319 -8.03 4.92 20.25
CA GLN A 319 -8.59 5.25 21.57
C GLN A 319 -8.52 4.06 22.52
N GLN A 320 -8.95 2.86 22.08
CA GLN A 320 -8.86 1.65 22.89
C GLN A 320 -7.42 1.28 23.28
N LEU A 321 -6.48 1.49 22.34
CA LEU A 321 -5.07 1.31 22.62
C LEU A 321 -4.62 2.23 23.76
N LEU A 322 -4.98 3.51 23.70
CA LEU A 322 -4.60 4.52 24.71
C LEU A 322 -5.30 4.29 26.07
N GLU A 323 -6.54 3.80 26.06
CA GLU A 323 -7.33 3.49 27.27
C GLU A 323 -6.81 2.25 28.01
N ASN A 324 -5.95 1.44 27.38
CA ASN A 324 -5.38 0.23 27.99
C ASN A 324 -3.87 0.34 28.23
N PRO A 325 -3.42 1.24 29.14
CA PRO A 325 -1.99 1.49 29.37
C PRO A 325 -1.23 0.30 29.91
N THR A 326 -1.91 -0.61 30.64
CA THR A 326 -1.33 -1.82 31.21
C THR A 326 -1.33 -2.99 30.22
N GLY A 327 -2.01 -2.84 29.07
CA GLY A 327 -2.02 -3.82 28.00
C GLY A 327 -0.62 -4.06 27.44
N LEU A 328 -0.35 -5.32 27.06
CA LEU A 328 0.90 -5.67 26.37
C LEU A 328 0.89 -5.12 24.95
N THR A 329 1.97 -4.51 24.53
CA THR A 329 2.13 -4.03 23.14
C THR A 329 2.00 -5.14 22.11
N ILE A 330 2.29 -6.38 22.48
CA ILE A 330 2.17 -7.57 21.61
C ILE A 330 0.76 -8.16 21.62
N ALA A 331 0.04 -8.12 22.75
CA ALA A 331 -1.23 -8.82 22.91
C ALA A 331 -2.39 -8.17 22.15
N THR A 332 -2.23 -6.90 21.73
CA THR A 332 -3.21 -6.17 20.90
C THR A 332 -3.04 -6.40 19.41
N GLY A 333 -2.23 -7.42 19.01
CA GLY A 333 -1.68 -7.53 17.67
C GLY A 333 -0.55 -6.50 17.51
N VAL A 334 0.61 -6.94 17.03
CA VAL A 334 1.80 -6.07 16.87
C VAL A 334 1.48 -4.84 16.02
N THR A 335 0.45 -4.92 15.20
CA THR A 335 0.11 -3.93 14.17
C THR A 335 -0.39 -2.62 14.76
N ARG A 336 -1.33 -2.64 15.71
CA ARG A 336 -1.93 -1.39 16.25
C ARG A 336 -0.91 -0.47 16.91
N PRO A 337 -0.06 -0.94 17.85
CA PRO A 337 0.99 -0.09 18.42
C PRO A 337 1.99 0.40 17.37
N VAL A 338 2.32 -0.41 16.35
CA VAL A 338 3.23 -0.03 15.27
C VAL A 338 2.61 1.08 14.43
N VAL A 339 1.38 0.89 13.97
CA VAL A 339 0.64 1.88 13.17
C VAL A 339 0.49 3.19 13.95
N ALA A 340 0.02 3.12 15.19
CA ALA A 340 -0.15 4.29 16.05
C ALA A 340 1.16 5.07 16.23
N THR A 341 2.24 4.38 16.60
CA THR A 341 3.55 5.01 16.82
C THR A 341 4.11 5.61 15.52
N THR A 342 3.96 4.91 14.39
CA THR A 342 4.44 5.38 13.09
C THR A 342 3.69 6.63 12.65
N ARG A 343 2.37 6.66 12.84
CA ARG A 343 1.53 7.81 12.56
C ARG A 343 1.88 9.01 13.44
N ASP A 344 2.01 8.79 14.74
CA ASP A 344 2.36 9.86 15.69
C ASP A 344 3.73 10.46 15.37
N TYR A 345 4.69 9.61 14.98
CA TYR A 345 6.00 10.09 14.55
C TYR A 345 5.92 10.90 13.26
N ALA A 346 5.21 10.39 12.24
CA ALA A 346 5.05 11.07 10.96
C ALA A 346 4.35 12.43 11.13
N PHE A 347 3.28 12.48 11.91
CA PHE A 347 2.61 13.73 12.28
C PHE A 347 3.58 14.71 12.94
N ALA A 348 4.24 14.29 14.02
CA ALA A 348 5.15 15.17 14.75
C ALA A 348 6.30 15.67 13.88
N TYR A 349 6.84 14.82 13.00
CA TYR A 349 7.88 15.21 12.05
C TYR A 349 7.40 16.27 11.06
N ASN A 350 6.24 16.08 10.47
CA ASN A 350 5.71 16.94 9.41
C ASN A 350 5.14 18.26 9.96
N VAL A 351 4.48 18.23 11.13
CA VAL A 351 3.81 19.39 11.72
C VAL A 351 4.71 20.16 12.68
N LEU A 352 5.42 19.45 13.56
CA LEU A 352 6.28 20.08 14.57
C LEU A 352 7.73 20.23 14.12
N GLY A 353 8.09 19.55 13.04
CA GLY A 353 9.42 19.52 12.45
C GLY A 353 10.33 18.44 13.03
N PRO A 354 11.42 18.09 12.28
CA PRO A 354 12.30 16.96 12.61
C PRO A 354 12.89 16.99 14.02
N ALA A 355 13.18 18.17 14.55
CA ALA A 355 13.75 18.34 15.90
C ALA A 355 12.75 17.96 17.02
N SER A 356 11.45 17.97 16.72
CA SER A 356 10.36 17.71 17.67
C SER A 356 9.63 16.41 17.39
N ALA A 357 10.05 15.63 16.40
CA ALA A 357 9.34 14.44 15.91
C ALA A 357 9.11 13.34 16.96
N THR A 358 9.73 13.44 18.12
CA THR A 358 9.64 12.42 19.17
C THR A 358 8.97 12.88 20.47
N VAL A 359 8.32 14.06 20.45
CA VAL A 359 7.70 14.63 21.67
C VAL A 359 6.53 13.81 22.22
N THR A 360 5.96 12.92 21.41
CA THR A 360 4.85 12.04 21.81
C THR A 360 5.29 10.80 22.56
N PHE A 361 6.61 10.57 22.66
CA PHE A 361 7.21 9.38 23.27
C PHE A 361 8.09 9.70 24.48
N PRO A 362 8.24 8.76 25.44
CA PRO A 362 9.18 8.94 26.54
C PRO A 362 10.61 9.22 26.04
N THR A 363 11.31 10.12 26.69
CA THR A 363 12.67 10.51 26.30
C THR A 363 13.62 9.32 26.15
N SER A 364 13.44 8.27 26.95
CA SER A 364 14.22 7.03 26.87
C SER A 364 14.02 6.23 25.59
N LEU A 365 12.88 6.42 24.90
CA LEU A 365 12.55 5.71 23.65
C LEU A 365 12.80 6.53 22.38
N GLN A 366 12.90 7.85 22.49
CA GLN A 366 12.91 8.76 21.35
C GLN A 366 13.97 8.42 20.31
N SER A 367 15.22 8.23 20.71
CA SER A 367 16.32 7.92 19.77
C SER A 367 16.17 6.55 19.12
N GLY A 368 15.68 5.57 19.86
CA GLY A 368 15.45 4.22 19.34
C GLY A 368 14.25 4.16 18.38
N ILE A 369 13.18 4.87 18.68
CA ILE A 369 12.02 5.01 17.78
C ILE A 369 12.46 5.67 16.48
N GLN A 370 13.14 6.81 16.55
CA GLN A 370 13.65 7.49 15.38
C GLN A 370 14.56 6.60 14.54
N SER A 371 15.54 5.95 15.16
CA SER A 371 16.48 5.06 14.47
C SER A 371 15.74 3.89 13.79
N SER A 372 14.80 3.26 14.49
CA SER A 372 14.09 2.09 13.99
C SER A 372 13.11 2.43 12.86
N LEU A 373 12.36 3.53 12.99
CA LEU A 373 11.43 4.00 11.95
C LEU A 373 12.16 4.49 10.71
N MET A 374 13.31 5.16 10.89
CA MET A 374 14.05 5.75 9.76
C MET A 374 15.00 4.77 9.07
N SER A 375 15.38 3.67 9.71
CA SER A 375 16.35 2.71 9.14
C SER A 375 15.72 1.44 8.59
N MET A 376 14.51 1.09 9.01
CA MET A 376 13.93 -0.22 8.76
C MET A 376 12.42 -0.14 8.56
N GLY A 377 11.87 -1.07 7.80
CA GLY A 377 10.42 -1.21 7.63
C GLY A 377 9.68 -1.62 8.91
N GLU A 378 8.39 -1.81 8.78
CA GLU A 378 7.46 -2.06 9.90
C GLU A 378 7.85 -3.23 10.81
N VAL A 379 8.29 -4.36 10.24
CA VAL A 379 8.61 -5.58 11.01
C VAL A 379 9.75 -5.39 12.00
N PRO A 380 10.90 -4.80 11.63
CA PRO A 380 11.96 -4.47 12.58
C PRO A 380 11.52 -3.48 13.66
N PHE A 381 10.66 -2.50 13.29
CA PHE A 381 10.12 -1.54 14.25
C PHE A 381 9.20 -2.21 15.27
N GLY A 382 8.35 -3.14 14.84
CA GLY A 382 7.53 -3.96 15.73
C GLY A 382 8.37 -4.72 16.75
N GLY A 383 9.46 -5.33 16.32
CA GLY A 383 10.44 -5.99 17.22
C GLY A 383 11.10 -5.03 18.21
N TYR A 384 11.41 -3.80 17.79
CA TYR A 384 11.93 -2.76 18.67
C TYR A 384 10.89 -2.36 19.74
N ILE A 385 9.66 -2.08 19.35
CA ILE A 385 8.57 -1.73 20.30
C ILE A 385 8.41 -2.84 21.34
N GLN A 386 8.36 -4.10 20.90
CA GLN A 386 8.21 -5.25 21.79
C GLN A 386 9.29 -5.33 22.88
N GLY A 387 10.53 -5.03 22.52
CA GLY A 387 11.65 -5.07 23.46
C GLY A 387 11.76 -3.83 24.36
N ALA A 388 11.40 -2.66 23.82
CA ALA A 388 11.62 -1.37 24.47
C ALA A 388 10.45 -0.90 25.34
N ALA A 389 9.19 -1.24 24.95
CA ALA A 389 7.97 -0.85 25.65
C ALA A 389 7.07 -2.08 25.86
N PRO A 390 7.16 -2.76 27.00
CA PRO A 390 6.37 -3.96 27.28
C PRO A 390 4.87 -3.70 27.40
N THR A 391 4.48 -2.46 27.73
CA THR A 391 3.08 -2.04 27.83
C THR A 391 2.81 -0.81 26.98
N VAL A 392 1.55 -0.58 26.64
CA VAL A 392 1.11 0.61 25.89
C VAL A 392 1.46 1.90 26.65
N GLY A 393 1.27 1.91 27.98
CA GLY A 393 1.63 3.06 28.83
C GLY A 393 3.12 3.35 28.86
N ALA A 394 3.97 2.36 28.58
CA ALA A 394 5.41 2.57 28.47
C ALA A 394 5.82 3.08 27.06
N LEU A 395 4.97 2.95 26.06
CA LEU A 395 5.23 3.35 24.68
C LEU A 395 5.07 4.86 24.46
N PHE A 396 4.05 5.46 25.08
CA PHE A 396 3.73 6.88 24.90
C PHE A 396 4.19 7.72 26.09
N ASP A 397 4.51 8.99 25.84
CA ASP A 397 4.63 9.97 26.91
C ASP A 397 3.30 10.06 27.67
N GLU A 398 3.33 9.95 28.97
CA GLU A 398 2.13 9.88 29.80
C GLU A 398 1.30 11.17 29.72
N GLY A 399 1.97 12.33 29.64
CA GLY A 399 1.30 13.62 29.52
C GLY A 399 0.62 13.76 28.15
N PHE A 400 1.27 13.31 27.07
CA PHE A 400 0.68 13.25 25.74
C PHE A 400 -0.52 12.31 25.72
N ARG A 401 -0.37 11.06 26.16
CA ARG A 401 -1.41 10.04 26.15
C ARG A 401 -2.67 10.45 26.92
N THR A 402 -2.49 10.92 28.15
CA THR A 402 -3.63 11.33 29.00
C THR A 402 -4.30 12.60 28.50
N SER A 403 -3.53 13.56 27.96
CA SER A 403 -4.09 14.75 27.34
C SER A 403 -4.86 14.42 26.05
N LEU A 404 -4.38 13.44 25.25
CA LEU A 404 -5.07 13.00 24.05
C LEU A 404 -6.39 12.28 24.38
N LEU A 405 -6.43 11.42 25.42
CA LEU A 405 -7.68 10.84 25.93
C LEU A 405 -8.67 11.93 26.33
N ALA A 406 -8.21 12.97 27.01
CA ALA A 406 -9.05 14.11 27.35
C ALA A 406 -9.58 14.86 26.11
N CYS A 407 -8.77 14.99 25.06
CA CYS A 407 -9.22 15.55 23.78
C CYS A 407 -10.33 14.72 23.12
N MET A 408 -10.23 13.41 23.21
CA MET A 408 -11.22 12.46 22.66
C MET A 408 -12.51 12.39 23.50
N GLY A 409 -12.53 13.03 24.69
CA GLY A 409 -13.64 12.91 25.63
C GLY A 409 -13.73 11.55 26.32
N SER A 410 -12.63 10.78 26.29
CA SER A 410 -12.52 9.45 26.87
C SER A 410 -12.24 9.52 28.37
N PRO A 411 -12.55 8.45 29.14
CA PRO A 411 -12.04 8.31 30.48
C PRO A 411 -10.51 8.39 30.49
N VAL A 412 -9.97 9.31 31.30
CA VAL A 412 -8.52 9.45 31.43
C VAL A 412 -8.01 8.41 32.41
N VAL A 413 -7.16 7.53 31.92
CA VAL A 413 -6.56 6.42 32.65
C VAL A 413 -5.07 6.67 32.82
N GLY A 414 -4.54 6.61 34.05
CA GLY A 414 -3.11 6.74 34.32
C GLY A 414 -2.30 5.52 33.89
N ALA A 415 -0.97 5.63 33.93
CA ALA A 415 -0.07 4.55 33.52
C ALA A 415 -0.24 3.26 34.32
N ASP A 416 -0.76 3.36 35.57
CA ASP A 416 -1.06 2.25 36.48
C ASP A 416 -2.44 1.61 36.20
N GLY A 417 -3.21 2.13 35.22
CA GLY A 417 -4.57 1.70 34.93
C GLY A 417 -5.64 2.35 35.84
N GLY A 418 -5.25 3.22 36.77
CA GLY A 418 -6.16 3.95 37.65
C GLY A 418 -6.76 5.19 36.95
N ALA A 419 -7.87 5.71 37.54
CA ALA A 419 -8.45 6.96 37.06
C ALA A 419 -7.48 8.13 37.25
N ALA A 420 -7.31 8.94 36.22
CA ALA A 420 -6.46 10.12 36.21
C ALA A 420 -7.24 11.35 35.72
N THR A 421 -6.63 12.51 35.80
CA THR A 421 -7.19 13.76 35.27
C THR A 421 -6.19 14.40 34.34
N ALA A 422 -6.66 14.82 33.17
CA ALA A 422 -5.87 15.62 32.23
C ALA A 422 -6.79 16.60 31.50
N THR A 423 -6.20 17.56 30.84
CA THR A 423 -6.89 18.52 29.96
C THR A 423 -6.39 18.36 28.53
N CYS A 424 -7.27 18.52 27.57
CA CYS A 424 -6.89 18.58 26.17
C CYS A 424 -6.02 19.82 25.91
N SER A 425 -4.74 19.64 25.67
CA SER A 425 -3.80 20.77 25.51
C SER A 425 -2.50 20.37 24.79
N GLY A 426 -1.72 21.38 24.39
CA GLY A 426 -0.38 21.19 23.81
C GLY A 426 -0.38 20.36 22.54
N VAL A 427 0.64 19.50 22.39
CA VAL A 427 0.82 18.63 21.21
C VAL A 427 -0.35 17.66 21.03
N ALA A 428 -0.92 17.15 22.12
CA ALA A 428 -2.06 16.25 22.06
C ALA A 428 -3.30 16.91 21.44
N SER A 429 -3.55 18.20 21.75
CA SER A 429 -4.63 18.97 21.15
C SER A 429 -4.39 19.21 19.65
N GLN A 430 -3.15 19.51 19.26
CA GLN A 430 -2.79 19.68 17.84
C GLN A 430 -2.97 18.38 17.06
N PHE A 431 -2.48 17.28 17.63
CA PHE A 431 -2.62 15.96 17.03
C PHE A 431 -4.10 15.54 16.87
N TYR A 432 -4.90 15.76 17.93
CA TYR A 432 -6.34 15.47 17.85
C TYR A 432 -7.06 16.34 16.80
N THR A 433 -6.72 17.61 16.70
CA THR A 433 -7.28 18.51 15.68
C THR A 433 -6.91 18.03 14.27
N TRP A 434 -5.64 17.64 14.08
CA TRP A 434 -5.19 17.07 12.81
C TRP A 434 -5.97 15.79 12.49
N MET A 435 -6.10 14.84 13.45
CA MET A 435 -6.88 13.62 13.27
C MET A 435 -8.32 13.89 12.82
N GLN A 436 -8.97 14.91 13.39
CA GLN A 436 -10.33 15.28 13.00
C GLN A 436 -10.40 15.89 11.60
N ASN A 437 -9.40 16.68 11.23
CA ASN A 437 -9.32 17.30 9.91
C ASN A 437 -8.94 16.29 8.81
N ASP A 438 -8.20 15.24 9.16
CA ASP A 438 -7.77 14.20 8.24
C ASP A 438 -8.88 13.20 7.89
N LEU A 439 -10.04 13.27 8.56
CA LEU A 439 -11.18 12.40 8.24
C LEU A 439 -11.74 12.73 6.86
N VAL A 440 -11.77 11.73 5.99
CA VAL A 440 -12.36 11.83 4.65
C VAL A 440 -13.69 11.11 4.62
N ALA A 441 -14.77 11.83 4.31
CA ALA A 441 -16.07 11.23 4.12
C ALA A 441 -16.11 10.46 2.78
N PRO A 442 -16.63 9.21 2.76
CA PRO A 442 -16.87 8.51 1.51
C PRO A 442 -17.82 9.31 0.60
N ASP A 443 -17.53 9.36 -0.71
CA ASP A 443 -18.38 10.03 -1.68
C ASP A 443 -19.42 9.05 -2.25
N PRO A 444 -20.73 9.18 -1.93
CA PRO A 444 -21.78 8.29 -2.46
C PRO A 444 -21.96 8.39 -3.98
N ALA A 445 -21.56 9.51 -4.58
CA ALA A 445 -21.57 9.71 -6.03
C ALA A 445 -20.24 9.33 -6.68
N GLY A 446 -19.26 8.95 -5.87
CA GLY A 446 -17.93 8.56 -6.32
C GLY A 446 -17.89 7.15 -6.92
N ALA A 447 -16.69 6.67 -7.19
CA ALA A 447 -16.47 5.38 -7.82
C ALA A 447 -16.96 4.21 -6.95
N PRO A 448 -17.55 3.16 -7.55
CA PRO A 448 -17.85 1.91 -6.85
C PRO A 448 -16.59 1.23 -6.35
N VAL A 449 -16.69 0.54 -5.22
CA VAL A 449 -15.58 -0.09 -4.51
C VAL A 449 -15.70 -1.61 -4.54
N LEU A 450 -14.64 -2.30 -4.95
CA LEU A 450 -14.42 -3.71 -4.64
C LEU A 450 -13.57 -3.80 -3.37
N TYR A 451 -14.13 -4.32 -2.29
CA TYR A 451 -13.44 -4.54 -1.03
C TYR A 451 -13.12 -6.03 -0.86
N VAL A 452 -11.83 -6.39 -0.87
CA VAL A 452 -11.36 -7.77 -0.73
C VAL A 452 -10.69 -7.95 0.63
N GLN A 453 -11.20 -8.89 1.45
CA GLN A 453 -10.69 -9.13 2.80
C GLN A 453 -10.42 -10.60 3.07
N GLY A 454 -9.27 -10.90 3.65
CA GLY A 454 -8.95 -12.23 4.17
C GLY A 454 -9.49 -12.42 5.59
N LEU A 455 -10.17 -13.55 5.88
CA LEU A 455 -10.66 -13.83 7.24
C LEU A 455 -9.57 -14.27 8.22
N ALA A 456 -8.45 -14.77 7.71
CA ALA A 456 -7.29 -15.10 8.53
C ALA A 456 -6.32 -13.91 8.71
N ASP A 457 -6.75 -12.70 8.34
CA ASP A 457 -5.97 -11.49 8.51
C ASP A 457 -5.90 -11.09 9.99
N THR A 458 -4.68 -11.10 10.53
CA THR A 458 -4.39 -10.69 11.91
C THR A 458 -3.77 -9.31 11.98
N VAL A 459 -3.41 -8.71 10.84
CA VAL A 459 -2.85 -7.37 10.72
C VAL A 459 -3.99 -6.34 10.64
N MET A 460 -4.93 -6.58 9.70
CA MET A 460 -6.19 -5.84 9.58
C MET A 460 -7.34 -6.78 9.96
N PRO A 461 -7.66 -6.95 11.27
CA PRO A 461 -8.64 -7.92 11.71
C PRO A 461 -10.02 -7.64 11.11
N PRO A 462 -10.66 -8.63 10.44
CA PRO A 462 -11.87 -8.40 9.67
C PRO A 462 -13.02 -7.74 10.44
N SER A 463 -13.23 -8.13 11.72
CA SER A 463 -14.31 -7.56 12.53
C SER A 463 -14.03 -6.14 13.04
N GLN A 464 -12.78 -5.75 13.15
CA GLN A 464 -12.37 -4.48 13.77
C GLN A 464 -12.03 -3.40 12.75
N GLU A 465 -11.54 -3.81 11.57
CA GLU A 465 -11.15 -2.89 10.50
C GLU A 465 -12.09 -3.01 9.28
N ALA A 466 -12.01 -4.11 8.55
CA ALA A 466 -12.71 -4.26 7.28
C ALA A 466 -14.24 -4.15 7.40
N ALA A 467 -14.83 -4.80 8.41
CA ALA A 467 -16.27 -4.76 8.62
C ALA A 467 -16.77 -3.34 8.95
N CYS A 468 -15.98 -2.59 9.73
CA CYS A 468 -16.31 -1.23 10.10
C CYS A 468 -16.17 -0.28 8.92
N ASN A 469 -15.09 -0.42 8.13
CA ASN A 469 -14.89 0.33 6.89
C ASN A 469 -16.01 0.06 5.87
N VAL A 470 -16.38 -1.20 5.67
CA VAL A 470 -17.48 -1.57 4.78
C VAL A 470 -18.81 -0.99 5.27
N ALA A 471 -19.09 -1.07 6.57
CA ALA A 471 -20.31 -0.47 7.14
C ALA A 471 -20.35 1.05 6.95
N GLU A 472 -19.23 1.74 7.12
CA GLU A 472 -19.14 3.19 6.88
C GLU A 472 -19.40 3.54 5.40
N LEU A 473 -18.73 2.85 4.46
CA LEU A 473 -18.94 3.05 3.03
C LEU A 473 -20.41 2.81 2.63
N GLN A 474 -21.02 1.72 3.11
CA GLN A 474 -22.41 1.39 2.83
C GLN A 474 -23.39 2.39 3.47
N SER A 475 -23.11 2.85 4.70
CA SER A 475 -23.94 3.84 5.37
C SER A 475 -23.91 5.20 4.67
N ALA A 476 -22.79 5.54 4.05
CA ALA A 476 -22.64 6.72 3.21
C ALA A 476 -23.31 6.56 1.84
N GLY A 477 -23.73 5.36 1.45
CA GLY A 477 -24.39 5.09 0.16
C GLY A 477 -23.43 4.77 -0.98
N VAL A 478 -22.16 4.45 -0.71
CA VAL A 478 -21.20 4.00 -1.73
C VAL A 478 -21.60 2.61 -2.24
N ASP A 479 -21.51 2.39 -3.55
CA ASP A 479 -21.68 1.06 -4.17
C ASP A 479 -20.45 0.18 -3.82
N VAL A 480 -20.61 -0.76 -2.88
CA VAL A 480 -19.52 -1.63 -2.39
C VAL A 480 -19.83 -3.09 -2.67
N GLN A 481 -18.99 -3.74 -3.47
CA GLN A 481 -18.95 -5.20 -3.57
C GLN A 481 -17.91 -5.75 -2.60
N VAL A 482 -18.33 -6.59 -1.66
CA VAL A 482 -17.44 -7.21 -0.66
C VAL A 482 -17.10 -8.63 -1.07
N CYS A 483 -15.82 -8.95 -1.12
CA CYS A 483 -15.31 -10.30 -1.37
C CYS A 483 -14.45 -10.76 -0.19
N VAL A 484 -14.82 -11.91 0.37
CA VAL A 484 -14.19 -12.45 1.57
C VAL A 484 -13.43 -13.73 1.22
N ASP A 485 -12.10 -13.72 1.40
CA ASP A 485 -11.22 -14.88 1.21
C ASP A 485 -11.04 -15.60 2.56
N THR A 486 -11.79 -16.68 2.77
CA THR A 486 -11.79 -17.38 4.07
C THR A 486 -10.40 -17.82 4.55
N PRO A 487 -9.50 -18.41 3.72
CA PRO A 487 -8.16 -18.75 4.17
C PRO A 487 -7.13 -17.61 3.98
N GLY A 488 -7.54 -16.45 3.43
CA GLY A 488 -6.66 -15.32 3.15
C GLY A 488 -6.14 -14.69 4.43
N ALA A 489 -4.82 -14.58 4.57
CA ALA A 489 -4.16 -13.77 5.56
C ALA A 489 -3.74 -12.43 4.93
N HIS A 490 -3.27 -11.47 5.73
CA HIS A 490 -2.84 -10.15 5.24
C HIS A 490 -1.91 -10.25 4.03
N THR A 491 -0.82 -10.99 4.16
CA THR A 491 0.19 -11.14 3.10
C THR A 491 -0.23 -12.00 1.91
N THR A 492 -1.32 -12.75 1.99
CA THR A 492 -1.77 -13.66 0.93
C THR A 492 -3.02 -13.18 0.21
N VAL A 493 -3.73 -12.18 0.73
CA VAL A 493 -5.00 -11.72 0.15
C VAL A 493 -4.84 -11.17 -1.26
N VAL A 494 -3.76 -10.43 -1.55
CA VAL A 494 -3.49 -9.88 -2.89
C VAL A 494 -3.19 -11.00 -3.89
N PRO A 495 -2.13 -11.83 -3.74
CA PRO A 495 -1.78 -12.81 -4.76
C PRO A 495 -2.89 -13.84 -5.02
N ARG A 496 -3.75 -14.12 -4.04
CA ARG A 496 -4.88 -15.03 -4.17
C ARG A 496 -6.08 -14.44 -4.90
N ASN A 497 -6.28 -13.12 -4.84
CA ASN A 497 -7.51 -12.48 -5.31
C ASN A 497 -7.30 -11.45 -6.42
N VAL A 498 -6.05 -11.12 -6.79
CA VAL A 498 -5.79 -10.10 -7.80
C VAL A 498 -6.33 -10.48 -9.18
N ALA A 499 -6.36 -11.76 -9.53
CA ALA A 499 -6.97 -12.23 -10.79
C ALA A 499 -8.48 -11.93 -10.84
N PHE A 500 -9.19 -12.16 -9.73
CA PHE A 500 -10.60 -11.79 -9.60
C PHE A 500 -10.79 -10.27 -9.66
N ALA A 501 -9.96 -9.51 -8.95
CA ALA A 501 -10.01 -8.05 -8.96
C ALA A 501 -9.75 -7.48 -10.36
N LEU A 502 -8.84 -8.09 -11.12
CA LEU A 502 -8.59 -7.73 -12.51
C LEU A 502 -9.83 -7.95 -13.39
N GLN A 503 -10.49 -9.12 -13.29
CA GLN A 503 -11.73 -9.39 -14.03
C GLN A 503 -12.85 -8.43 -13.64
N TRP A 504 -13.00 -8.12 -12.37
CA TRP A 504 -13.97 -7.14 -11.88
C TRP A 504 -13.67 -5.74 -12.45
N SER A 505 -12.41 -5.34 -12.43
CA SER A 505 -11.95 -4.06 -12.98
C SER A 505 -12.23 -3.97 -14.49
N GLU A 506 -11.96 -5.03 -15.23
CA GLU A 506 -12.25 -5.10 -16.67
C GLU A 506 -13.74 -4.96 -16.96
N ALA A 507 -14.59 -5.61 -16.14
CA ALA A 507 -16.03 -5.47 -16.27
C ALA A 507 -16.48 -4.02 -16.01
N LYS A 508 -15.96 -3.35 -14.98
CA LYS A 508 -16.24 -1.92 -14.72
C LYS A 508 -15.72 -1.01 -15.84
N LEU A 509 -14.54 -1.28 -16.38
CA LEU A 509 -13.96 -0.51 -17.47
C LEU A 509 -14.68 -0.67 -18.81
N SER A 510 -15.25 -1.84 -19.07
CA SER A 510 -15.94 -2.16 -20.34
C SER A 510 -17.45 -2.08 -20.30
N GLY A 511 -18.06 -1.93 -19.11
CA GLY A 511 -19.52 -2.04 -18.90
C GLY A 511 -20.02 -3.49 -18.97
N GLY A 512 -19.13 -4.47 -18.73
CA GLY A 512 -19.46 -5.90 -18.74
C GLY A 512 -20.17 -6.39 -17.48
N THR A 513 -20.53 -7.68 -17.47
CA THR A 513 -21.11 -8.34 -16.29
C THR A 513 -20.05 -8.50 -15.20
N LEU A 514 -20.35 -8.07 -13.99
CA LEU A 514 -19.46 -8.21 -12.85
C LEU A 514 -19.33 -9.68 -12.46
N PRO A 515 -18.10 -10.18 -12.24
CA PRO A 515 -17.91 -11.53 -11.74
C PRO A 515 -18.40 -11.66 -10.29
N ALA A 516 -18.94 -12.83 -9.95
CA ALA A 516 -19.25 -13.15 -8.56
C ALA A 516 -17.96 -13.50 -7.81
N CYS A 517 -17.89 -13.14 -6.52
CA CYS A 517 -16.79 -13.56 -5.68
C CYS A 517 -16.71 -15.08 -5.61
N SER A 518 -15.52 -15.63 -5.84
CA SER A 518 -15.29 -17.08 -5.82
C SER A 518 -15.31 -17.67 -4.41
N SER A 519 -15.14 -16.86 -3.37
CA SER A 519 -15.11 -17.27 -1.97
C SER A 519 -16.45 -16.96 -1.29
N ALA A 520 -17.02 -17.98 -0.65
CA ALA A 520 -18.32 -17.91 0.02
C ALA A 520 -18.25 -17.40 1.48
N GLY A 521 -17.18 -16.67 1.83
CA GLY A 521 -17.04 -16.12 3.18
C GLY A 521 -18.03 -14.98 3.45
N THR A 522 -18.46 -14.85 4.69
CA THR A 522 -19.27 -13.72 5.14
C THR A 522 -18.42 -12.79 5.99
N MET A 523 -18.44 -11.50 5.68
CA MET A 523 -17.80 -10.49 6.52
C MET A 523 -18.44 -10.54 7.92
N PRO A 524 -17.64 -10.59 9.01
CA PRO A 524 -18.18 -10.48 10.36
C PRO A 524 -18.87 -9.11 10.54
N ALA A 525 -19.67 -8.99 11.60
CA ALA A 525 -20.18 -7.67 11.98
C ALA A 525 -19.04 -6.77 12.47
N CYS A 526 -19.16 -5.46 12.23
CA CYS A 526 -18.27 -4.48 12.83
C CYS A 526 -18.35 -4.62 14.35
N GLN A 527 -17.20 -4.83 14.97
CA GLN A 527 -17.03 -4.86 16.42
C GLN A 527 -16.19 -3.66 16.81
N PRO A 528 -16.85 -2.60 17.13
CA PRO A 528 -16.19 -1.36 17.45
C PRO A 528 -15.37 -1.46 18.74
#